data_ec735b597748be8eb14d13fec79d8608
#
_entry.id   ec735b597748be8eb14d13fec79d8608
#
_cell.length_a   1.000
_cell.length_b   1.000
_cell.length_c   1.000
_cell.angle_alpha   90.00
_cell.angle_beta   90.00
_cell.angle_gamma   90.00
#
_symmetry.space_group_name_H-M   'P 1'
#
loop_
_entity.id
_entity.type
_entity.pdbx_description
1 polymer ?
#
loop_
_entity_poly.entity_id
_entity_poly.type
_entity_poly.pdbx_seq_one_letter_code
_entity_poly.pdbx_strand_id
1 'polypeptide(L)'
;MLFRSDLLVECHDYLPKNRVCVTPTEAEIVKYFSNVYNSLRVTFANGMFEVCNKLGADYQKVFNASILRSTITPEYLRCSQFLRGFGGHCLPKDSQAFALLVKQLELDHIKLFDAIIEDNKHHLKEQK
;
A
#
# COMPACT_ATOMS: atom_id res chain seq x y z
N MET A 1 21.13 -15.19 16.41
CA MET A 1 21.82 -15.66 15.20
C MET A 1 21.80 -14.50 14.20
N LEU A 2 22.89 -13.78 14.06
CA LEU A 2 23.01 -12.75 13.03
C LEU A 2 23.05 -13.47 11.67
N PHE A 3 22.04 -13.24 10.85
CA PHE A 3 22.07 -13.66 9.46
C PHE A 3 23.27 -12.96 8.80
N ARG A 4 24.25 -13.74 8.34
CA ARG A 4 25.39 -13.19 7.59
C ARG A 4 24.89 -12.75 6.22
N SER A 5 24.42 -11.51 6.16
CA SER A 5 24.01 -10.85 4.92
C SER A 5 25.13 -10.87 3.86
N ASP A 6 26.38 -10.94 4.30
CA ASP A 6 27.57 -11.01 3.44
C ASP A 6 27.58 -12.28 2.57
N LEU A 7 27.18 -13.44 3.12
CA LEU A 7 27.09 -14.71 2.38
C LEU A 7 26.02 -14.67 1.28
N LEU A 8 24.88 -14.01 1.52
CA LEU A 8 23.84 -13.85 0.50
C LEU A 8 24.30 -12.94 -0.65
N VAL A 9 25.14 -11.97 -0.34
CA VAL A 9 25.72 -11.05 -1.33
C VAL A 9 26.75 -11.77 -2.21
N GLU A 10 27.57 -12.64 -1.64
CA GLU A 10 28.57 -13.43 -2.39
C GLU A 10 27.94 -14.45 -3.35
N CYS A 11 26.67 -14.86 -3.09
CA CYS A 11 25.94 -15.81 -3.91
C CYS A 11 25.16 -15.18 -5.08
N HIS A 12 25.11 -13.85 -5.18
CA HIS A 12 24.36 -13.16 -6.23
C HIS A 12 25.28 -12.33 -7.13
N ASP A 13 25.14 -12.49 -8.44
CA ASP A 13 25.85 -11.70 -9.46
C ASP A 13 25.48 -10.22 -9.44
N TYR A 14 24.39 -9.85 -8.75
CA TYR A 14 23.90 -8.49 -8.63
C TYR A 14 23.86 -8.04 -7.16
N LEU A 15 24.66 -7.02 -6.85
CA LEU A 15 24.68 -6.42 -5.52
C LEU A 15 23.65 -5.27 -5.41
N PRO A 16 22.73 -5.29 -4.43
CA PRO A 16 21.88 -4.15 -4.18
C PRO A 16 22.72 -2.94 -3.77
N LYS A 17 22.42 -1.78 -4.34
CA LYS A 17 23.14 -0.52 -4.07
C LYS A 17 23.08 -0.10 -2.59
N ASN A 18 21.95 -0.39 -1.94
CA ASN A 18 21.73 -0.07 -0.53
C ASN A 18 21.39 -1.34 0.24
N ARG A 19 21.99 -1.48 1.42
CA ARG A 19 21.79 -2.61 2.33
C ARG A 19 21.54 -2.10 3.73
N VAL A 20 20.57 -2.70 4.40
CA VAL A 20 20.28 -2.46 5.80
C VAL A 20 20.17 -3.80 6.51
N CYS A 21 20.88 -3.96 7.62
CA CYS A 21 20.74 -5.12 8.48
C CYS A 21 19.63 -4.85 9.49
N VAL A 22 18.64 -5.71 9.51
CA VAL A 22 17.50 -5.64 10.42
C VAL A 22 17.28 -7.00 11.08
N THR A 23 16.58 -7.02 12.20
CA THR A 23 16.13 -8.25 12.83
C THR A 23 15.04 -8.95 11.99
N PRO A 24 14.79 -10.25 12.18
CA PRO A 24 13.69 -10.93 11.48
C PRO A 24 12.33 -10.26 11.66
N THR A 25 12.02 -9.78 12.87
CA THR A 25 10.77 -9.05 13.16
C THR A 25 10.70 -7.74 12.39
N GLU A 26 11.78 -6.96 12.36
CA GLU A 26 11.83 -5.72 11.58
C GLU A 26 11.68 -6.00 10.08
N ALA A 27 12.28 -7.07 9.54
CA ALA A 27 12.13 -7.46 8.15
C ALA A 27 10.66 -7.78 7.77
N GLU A 28 9.95 -8.49 8.64
CA GLU A 28 8.51 -8.73 8.47
C GLU A 28 7.70 -7.42 8.50
N ILE A 29 8.02 -6.52 9.42
CA ILE A 29 7.35 -5.20 9.50
C ILE A 29 7.64 -4.36 8.25
N VAL A 30 8.86 -4.38 7.72
CA VAL A 30 9.22 -3.69 6.46
C VAL A 30 8.34 -4.18 5.30
N LYS A 31 8.11 -5.49 5.19
CA LYS A 31 7.23 -6.06 4.17
C LYS A 31 5.79 -5.57 4.32
N TYR A 32 5.22 -5.62 5.53
CA TYR A 32 3.89 -5.07 5.79
C TYR A 32 3.83 -3.57 5.52
N PHE A 33 4.84 -2.82 5.96
CA PHE A 33 4.93 -1.38 5.71
C PHE A 33 4.78 -1.07 4.21
N SER A 34 5.50 -1.80 3.35
CA SER A 34 5.43 -1.61 1.90
C SER A 34 4.04 -1.95 1.33
N ASN A 35 3.52 -3.15 1.62
CA ASN A 35 2.28 -3.63 1.02
C ASN A 35 1.04 -2.92 1.57
N VAL A 36 0.99 -2.67 2.86
CA VAL A 36 -0.13 -1.94 3.49
C VAL A 36 -0.13 -0.47 3.07
N TYR A 37 1.05 0.15 2.94
CA TYR A 37 1.17 1.50 2.41
C TYR A 37 0.68 1.60 0.96
N ASN A 38 0.99 0.61 0.12
CA ASN A 38 0.47 0.57 -1.24
C ASN A 38 -1.04 0.39 -1.27
N SER A 39 -1.60 -0.46 -0.40
CA SER A 39 -3.05 -0.61 -0.22
C SER A 39 -3.73 0.71 0.20
N LEU A 40 -3.12 1.42 1.14
CA LEU A 40 -3.58 2.76 1.56
C LEU A 40 -3.62 3.74 0.39
N ARG A 41 -2.56 3.76 -0.44
CA ARG A 41 -2.48 4.66 -1.61
C ARG A 41 -3.59 4.38 -2.61
N VAL A 42 -3.87 3.10 -2.91
CA VAL A 42 -4.98 2.72 -3.78
C VAL A 42 -6.32 3.14 -3.18
N THR A 43 -6.57 2.87 -1.89
CA THR A 43 -7.79 3.27 -1.20
C THR A 43 -7.97 4.79 -1.22
N PHE A 44 -6.92 5.53 -0.91
CA PHE A 44 -6.93 7.00 -0.97
C PHE A 44 -7.28 7.51 -2.38
N ALA A 45 -6.65 6.97 -3.43
CA ALA A 45 -6.91 7.35 -4.80
C ALA A 45 -8.37 7.10 -5.20
N ASN A 46 -8.94 5.97 -4.77
CA ASN A 46 -10.34 5.64 -5.01
C ASN A 46 -11.31 6.61 -4.31
N GLY A 47 -11.05 6.94 -3.05
CA GLY A 47 -11.83 7.94 -2.33
C GLY A 47 -11.77 9.32 -3.01
N MET A 48 -10.58 9.75 -3.42
CA MET A 48 -10.41 11.00 -4.16
C MET A 48 -11.11 10.98 -5.53
N PHE A 49 -11.12 9.85 -6.22
CA PHE A 49 -11.88 9.67 -7.46
C PHE A 49 -13.38 9.86 -7.23
N GLU A 50 -13.93 9.29 -6.19
CA GLU A 50 -15.36 9.45 -5.85
C GLU A 50 -15.72 10.89 -5.49
N VAL A 51 -14.86 11.56 -4.72
CA VAL A 51 -15.02 13.00 -4.40
C VAL A 51 -15.01 13.83 -5.68
N CYS A 52 -14.05 13.60 -6.57
CA CYS A 52 -13.99 14.28 -7.86
C CYS A 52 -15.28 14.09 -8.67
N ASN A 53 -15.76 12.85 -8.77
CA ASN A 53 -17.01 12.55 -9.49
C ASN A 53 -18.22 13.29 -8.90
N LYS A 54 -18.33 13.36 -7.58
CA LYS A 54 -19.42 14.08 -6.90
C LYS A 54 -19.36 15.60 -7.12
N LEU A 55 -18.17 16.14 -7.26
CA LEU A 55 -17.94 17.57 -7.51
C LEU A 55 -17.93 17.93 -9.00
N GLY A 56 -18.08 16.97 -9.91
CA GLY A 56 -17.97 17.19 -11.36
C GLY A 56 -16.55 17.50 -11.83
N ALA A 57 -15.55 17.13 -11.04
CA ALA A 57 -14.15 17.31 -11.37
C ALA A 57 -13.56 16.08 -12.08
N ASP A 58 -12.60 16.30 -12.97
CA ASP A 58 -11.85 15.24 -13.64
C ASP A 58 -10.70 14.76 -12.76
N TYR A 59 -10.82 13.54 -12.24
CA TYR A 59 -9.77 12.94 -11.40
C TYR A 59 -8.41 12.87 -12.10
N GLN A 60 -8.37 12.60 -13.42
CA GLN A 60 -7.09 12.51 -14.14
C GLN A 60 -6.36 13.86 -14.15
N LYS A 61 -7.09 14.95 -14.26
CA LYS A 61 -6.51 16.32 -14.17
C LYS A 61 -6.01 16.60 -12.75
N VAL A 62 -6.77 16.25 -11.74
CA VAL A 62 -6.38 16.38 -10.33
C VAL A 62 -5.14 15.55 -10.04
N PHE A 63 -5.10 14.29 -10.46
CA PHE A 63 -3.95 13.41 -10.33
C PHE A 63 -2.71 13.98 -11.00
N ASN A 64 -2.81 14.39 -12.27
CA ASN A 64 -1.68 14.94 -13.02
C ASN A 64 -1.12 16.22 -12.37
N ALA A 65 -1.97 17.07 -11.83
CA ALA A 65 -1.54 18.26 -11.10
C ALA A 65 -0.88 17.90 -9.76
N SER A 66 -1.41 16.91 -9.07
CA SER A 66 -0.90 16.49 -7.75
C SER A 66 0.50 15.91 -7.81
N ILE A 67 0.81 15.09 -8.82
CA ILE A 67 2.13 14.46 -8.98
C ILE A 67 3.24 15.42 -9.42
N LEU A 68 2.91 16.67 -9.73
CA LEU A 68 3.93 17.73 -9.92
C LEU A 68 4.63 18.11 -8.61
N ARG A 69 4.04 17.76 -7.47
CA ARG A 69 4.68 17.94 -6.17
C ARG A 69 5.70 16.82 -5.93
N SER A 70 6.92 17.18 -5.57
CA SER A 70 8.01 16.22 -5.29
C SER A 70 7.70 15.23 -4.15
N THR A 71 6.73 15.55 -3.31
CA THR A 71 6.30 14.70 -2.18
C THR A 71 5.24 13.65 -2.57
N ILE A 72 4.69 13.72 -3.79
CA ILE A 72 3.65 12.78 -4.27
C ILE A 72 4.22 11.97 -5.43
N THR A 73 4.36 10.68 -5.22
CA THR A 73 4.79 9.73 -6.26
C THR A 73 3.57 9.11 -6.94
N PRO A 74 3.62 8.85 -8.27
CA PRO A 74 2.45 8.41 -9.04
C PRO A 74 2.02 6.96 -8.78
N GLU A 75 2.91 6.14 -8.20
CA GLU A 75 2.68 4.71 -8.00
C GLU A 75 1.47 4.47 -7.09
N TYR A 76 0.60 3.55 -7.49
CA TYR A 76 -0.62 3.16 -6.77
C TYR A 76 -1.68 4.27 -6.60
N LEU A 77 -1.54 5.43 -7.28
CA LEU A 77 -2.53 6.52 -7.21
C LEU A 77 -3.41 6.63 -8.46
N ARG A 78 -3.22 5.78 -9.46
CA ARG A 78 -4.09 5.74 -10.63
C ARG A 78 -5.44 5.13 -10.29
N CYS A 79 -6.51 5.77 -10.73
CA CYS A 79 -7.88 5.31 -10.53
C CYS A 79 -8.76 5.74 -11.70
N SER A 80 -9.74 4.92 -12.06
CA SER A 80 -10.77 5.19 -13.05
C SER A 80 -12.00 4.33 -12.77
N GLN A 81 -13.08 4.50 -13.54
CA GLN A 81 -14.25 3.62 -13.42
C GLN A 81 -13.96 2.13 -13.73
N PHE A 82 -12.87 1.83 -14.46
CA PHE A 82 -12.43 0.48 -14.82
C PHE A 82 -11.26 -0.02 -13.96
N LEU A 83 -10.66 0.84 -13.15
CA LEU A 83 -9.53 0.52 -12.27
C LEU A 83 -9.87 0.99 -10.86
N ARG A 84 -10.52 0.13 -10.10
CA ARG A 84 -11.03 0.38 -8.76
C ARG A 84 -10.47 -0.62 -7.77
N GLY A 85 -10.13 -0.12 -6.57
CA GLY A 85 -9.64 -0.97 -5.49
C GLY A 85 -8.32 -1.68 -5.80
N PHE A 86 -7.93 -2.55 -4.92
CA PHE A 86 -6.78 -3.43 -5.09
C PHE A 86 -7.19 -4.89 -4.93
N GLY A 87 -6.62 -5.72 -5.78
CA GLY A 87 -6.81 -7.16 -5.81
C GLY A 87 -5.47 -7.90 -5.85
N GLY A 88 -5.49 -9.07 -6.46
CA GLY A 88 -4.33 -9.95 -6.52
C GLY A 88 -4.10 -10.69 -5.20
N HIS A 89 -2.88 -11.16 -4.98
CA HIS A 89 -2.55 -12.01 -3.84
C HIS A 89 -1.93 -11.23 -2.68
N CYS A 90 -0.96 -10.35 -2.94
CA CYS A 90 -0.12 -9.75 -1.89
C CYS A 90 -0.85 -8.67 -1.08
N LEU A 91 -1.44 -7.66 -1.75
CA LEU A 91 -2.02 -6.51 -1.06
C LEU A 91 -3.21 -6.89 -0.16
N PRO A 92 -4.22 -7.67 -0.63
CA PRO A 92 -5.32 -8.07 0.24
C PRO A 92 -4.87 -8.94 1.42
N LYS A 93 -4.00 -9.93 1.16
CA LYS A 93 -3.50 -10.84 2.19
C LYS A 93 -2.73 -10.10 3.29
N ASP A 94 -1.77 -9.25 2.91
CA ASP A 94 -0.91 -8.57 3.88
C ASP A 94 -1.68 -7.46 4.62
N SER A 95 -2.63 -6.77 3.98
CA SER A 95 -3.50 -5.81 4.66
C SER A 95 -4.37 -6.48 5.72
N GLN A 96 -4.98 -7.64 5.40
CA GLN A 96 -5.79 -8.40 6.35
C GLN A 96 -4.95 -8.96 7.51
N ALA A 97 -3.78 -9.54 7.21
CA ALA A 97 -2.89 -10.08 8.22
C ALA A 97 -2.39 -8.98 9.17
N PHE A 98 -2.07 -7.80 8.65
CA PHE A 98 -1.60 -6.68 9.45
C PHE A 98 -2.73 -6.09 10.32
N ALA A 99 -3.94 -5.93 9.79
CA ALA A 99 -5.10 -5.49 10.58
C ALA A 99 -5.40 -6.47 11.73
N LEU A 100 -5.28 -7.78 11.48
CA LEU A 100 -5.43 -8.80 12.53
C LEU A 100 -4.32 -8.70 13.58
N LEU A 101 -3.07 -8.50 13.16
CA LEU A 101 -1.94 -8.31 14.08
C LEU A 101 -2.17 -7.10 15.00
N VAL A 102 -2.66 -5.97 14.48
CA VAL A 102 -2.98 -4.77 15.27
C VAL A 102 -4.00 -5.09 16.38
N LYS A 103 -5.03 -5.90 16.06
CA LYS A 103 -6.02 -6.35 17.05
C LYS A 103 -5.41 -7.30 18.08
N GLN A 104 -4.56 -8.23 17.66
CA GLN A 104 -3.87 -9.14 18.58
C GLN A 104 -2.92 -8.42 19.54
N LEU A 105 -2.42 -7.24 19.13
CA LEU A 105 -1.60 -6.36 19.97
C LEU A 105 -2.43 -5.41 20.84
N GLU A 106 -3.76 -5.57 20.86
CA GLU A 106 -4.69 -4.74 21.65
C GLU A 106 -4.61 -3.24 21.31
N LEU A 107 -4.30 -2.90 20.03
CA LEU A 107 -4.20 -1.54 19.52
C LEU A 107 -5.52 -1.08 18.87
N ASP A 108 -6.66 -1.34 19.52
CA ASP A 108 -8.02 -1.14 18.96
C ASP A 108 -8.37 0.31 18.61
N HIS A 109 -7.59 1.27 19.10
CA HIS A 109 -7.73 2.68 18.75
C HIS A 109 -7.26 3.00 17.33
N ILE A 110 -6.45 2.12 16.70
CA ILE A 110 -5.96 2.28 15.33
C ILE A 110 -6.98 1.70 14.36
N LYS A 111 -7.81 2.55 13.75
CA LYS A 111 -8.88 2.14 12.82
C LYS A 111 -8.45 2.10 11.35
N LEU A 112 -7.31 2.69 11.02
CA LEU A 112 -6.84 2.86 9.65
C LEU A 112 -6.78 1.54 8.86
N PHE A 113 -6.26 0.49 9.46
CA PHE A 113 -6.01 -0.76 8.76
C PHE A 113 -7.30 -1.54 8.45
N ASP A 114 -8.30 -1.48 9.33
CA ASP A 114 -9.64 -2.00 9.06
C ASP A 114 -10.34 -1.17 7.97
N ALA A 115 -10.25 0.15 8.03
CA ALA A 115 -10.86 1.06 7.05
C ALA A 115 -10.33 0.79 5.63
N ILE A 116 -9.03 0.57 5.45
CA ILE A 116 -8.43 0.21 4.15
C ILE A 116 -9.13 -1.03 3.56
N ILE A 117 -9.38 -2.05 4.37
CA ILE A 117 -10.00 -3.31 3.94
C ILE A 117 -11.47 -3.09 3.59
N GLU A 118 -12.19 -2.34 4.40
CA GLU A 118 -13.62 -2.07 4.20
C GLU A 118 -13.86 -1.21 2.97
N ASP A 119 -13.13 -0.12 2.81
CA ASP A 119 -13.19 0.75 1.65
C ASP A 119 -12.83 0.00 0.36
N ASN A 120 -11.79 -0.86 0.42
CA ASN A 120 -11.42 -1.66 -0.75
C ASN A 120 -12.54 -2.61 -1.20
N LYS A 121 -13.27 -3.21 -0.27
CA LYS A 121 -14.44 -4.05 -0.61
C LYS A 121 -15.53 -3.26 -1.33
N HIS A 122 -15.74 -2.02 -0.92
CA HIS A 122 -16.68 -1.11 -1.59
C HIS A 122 -16.18 -0.77 -3.00
N HIS A 123 -14.93 -0.33 -3.13
CA HIS A 123 -14.35 0.08 -4.41
C HIS A 123 -14.34 -1.03 -5.45
N LEU A 124 -14.06 -2.28 -5.06
CA LEU A 124 -14.09 -3.42 -5.97
C LEU A 124 -15.49 -3.70 -6.53
N LYS A 125 -16.56 -3.42 -5.78
CA LYS A 125 -17.95 -3.56 -6.26
C LYS A 125 -18.34 -2.47 -7.27
N GLU A 126 -17.70 -1.33 -7.21
CA GLU A 126 -17.95 -0.19 -8.09
C GLU A 126 -17.15 -0.24 -9.41
N GLN A 127 -16.30 -1.25 -9.59
CA GLN A 127 -15.56 -1.46 -10.84
C GLN A 127 -16.52 -1.95 -11.94
N LYS A 128 -16.49 -1.28 -13.11
CA LYS A 128 -17.32 -1.60 -14.28
C LYS A 128 -16.59 -2.49 -15.26
#